data_48b4b0d6c394377b242570016a5c42e2
#
_entry.id   48b4b0d6c394377b242570016a5c42e2
#
_cell.length_a   1.000
_cell.length_b   1.000
_cell.length_c   1.000
_cell.angle_alpha   90.00
_cell.angle_beta   90.00
_cell.angle_gamma   90.00
#
_symmetry.space_group_name_H-M   'P 1'
#
loop_
_entity.id
_entity.type
_entity.pdbx_description
1 polymer ?
#
loop_
_entity_poly.entity_id
_entity_poly.type
_entity_poly.pdbx_seq_one_letter_code
_entity_poly.pdbx_strand_id
1 'polypeptide(L)'
;VTTVPPSPPSPPKKKSFFRELPFLVVTAVVLALLIRTFAVQAFFIPSGSMEKTLHGCPDCRGDRVLVEKLSYHLTDPKPGDIVVFKGRGDWPDEDLIKRVIAVGGQTVACCDAQGRVTVNGKPLNEPYLFEDNHRKFGPVTVPKGKLWMMGDHRGFSSDSRDHGPASVDDVIGRARVIIWPITRMDWLG
;
A
#
# COMPACT_ATOMS: atom_id res chain seq x y z
N VAL A 1 40.05 66.10 29.57
CA VAL A 1 39.49 64.78 29.80
C VAL A 1 39.23 64.13 28.43
N THR A 2 40.18 63.29 28.01
CA THR A 2 40.10 62.56 26.72
C THR A 2 39.28 61.28 26.91
N THR A 3 38.03 61.23 26.41
CA THR A 3 37.20 60.03 26.45
C THR A 3 37.60 59.08 25.32
N VAL A 4 38.09 57.90 25.68
CA VAL A 4 38.43 56.81 24.77
C VAL A 4 37.09 56.18 24.28
N PRO A 5 36.84 56.02 22.96
CA PRO A 5 35.64 55.40 22.47
C PRO A 5 35.60 53.89 22.81
N PRO A 6 34.41 53.31 23.07
CA PRO A 6 34.27 51.90 23.38
C PRO A 6 34.72 51.00 22.19
N SER A 7 35.42 49.91 22.51
CA SER A 7 35.88 48.93 21.50
C SER A 7 34.70 48.27 20.78
N PRO A 8 34.80 47.98 19.48
CA PRO A 8 33.74 47.33 18.71
C PRO A 8 33.47 45.87 19.23
N PRO A 9 32.20 45.38 19.14
CA PRO A 9 31.88 44.05 19.61
C PRO A 9 32.63 43.01 18.79
N SER A 10 33.13 41.99 19.48
CA SER A 10 33.85 40.86 18.85
C SER A 10 32.94 40.12 17.88
N PRO A 11 33.42 39.69 16.67
CA PRO A 11 32.61 38.97 15.69
C PRO A 11 32.15 37.62 16.27
N PRO A 12 30.92 37.17 15.92
CA PRO A 12 30.40 35.90 16.40
C PRO A 12 31.29 34.73 15.96
N LYS A 13 31.69 33.90 16.91
CA LYS A 13 32.51 32.69 16.64
C LYS A 13 31.76 31.82 15.66
N LYS A 14 32.25 31.66 14.44
CA LYS A 14 31.74 30.69 13.44
C LYS A 14 31.88 29.28 14.06
N LYS A 15 30.75 28.64 14.37
CA LYS A 15 30.73 27.24 14.78
C LYS A 15 31.33 26.39 13.67
N SER A 16 32.26 25.51 14.00
CA SER A 16 32.95 24.65 13.03
C SER A 16 31.94 23.65 12.47
N PHE A 17 31.59 23.77 11.20
CA PHE A 17 30.70 22.84 10.43
C PHE A 17 31.16 21.38 10.58
N PHE A 18 32.47 21.13 10.56
CA PHE A 18 33.04 19.80 10.73
C PHE A 18 32.76 19.15 12.08
N ARG A 19 32.46 19.93 13.09
CA ARG A 19 32.16 19.43 14.44
C ARG A 19 30.67 19.01 14.56
N GLU A 20 29.80 19.62 13.77
CA GLU A 20 28.36 19.31 13.74
C GLU A 20 28.04 18.21 12.73
N LEU A 21 28.87 18.00 11.71
CA LEU A 21 28.68 17.03 10.63
C LEU A 21 28.40 15.60 11.12
N PRO A 22 29.17 14.98 12.05
CA PRO A 22 28.87 13.61 12.49
C PRO A 22 27.51 13.51 13.20
N PHE A 23 27.13 14.52 13.98
CA PHE A 23 25.80 14.55 14.60
C PHE A 23 24.67 14.61 13.56
N LEU A 24 24.82 15.46 12.55
CA LEU A 24 23.84 15.56 11.44
C LEU A 24 23.73 14.25 10.67
N VAL A 25 24.85 13.58 10.39
CA VAL A 25 24.87 12.28 9.70
C VAL A 25 24.16 11.22 10.53
N VAL A 26 24.48 11.10 11.81
CA VAL A 26 23.82 10.15 12.71
C VAL A 26 22.33 10.42 12.80
N THR A 27 21.92 11.67 12.96
CA THR A 27 20.50 12.06 13.01
C THR A 27 19.78 11.72 11.71
N ALA A 28 20.39 12.00 10.56
CA ALA A 28 19.83 11.66 9.25
C ALA A 28 19.67 10.15 9.06
N VAL A 29 20.66 9.36 9.46
CA VAL A 29 20.60 7.89 9.40
C VAL A 29 19.51 7.33 10.30
N VAL A 30 19.44 7.80 11.55
CA VAL A 30 18.39 7.39 12.50
C VAL A 30 17.00 7.74 11.95
N LEU A 31 16.80 8.95 11.44
CA LEU A 31 15.53 9.38 10.84
C LEU A 31 15.17 8.53 9.63
N ALA A 32 16.12 8.27 8.73
CA ALA A 32 15.92 7.40 7.57
C ALA A 32 15.51 5.98 7.96
N LEU A 33 16.14 5.41 8.99
CA LEU A 33 15.78 4.09 9.53
C LEU A 33 14.37 4.08 10.14
N LEU A 34 14.01 5.13 10.89
CA LEU A 34 12.66 5.26 11.45
C LEU A 34 11.61 5.37 10.36
N ILE A 35 11.84 6.21 9.35
CA ILE A 35 10.92 6.33 8.20
C ILE A 35 10.77 4.99 7.49
N ARG A 36 11.88 4.31 7.15
CA ARG A 36 11.87 3.01 6.49
C ARG A 36 11.13 1.94 7.29
N THR A 37 11.30 1.92 8.62
CA THR A 37 10.71 0.89 9.47
C THR A 37 9.24 1.12 9.72
N PHE A 38 8.82 2.37 9.94
CA PHE A 38 7.48 2.68 10.41
C PHE A 38 6.57 3.31 9.36
N ALA A 39 7.11 4.05 8.38
CA ALA A 39 6.27 4.81 7.47
C ALA A 39 6.06 4.14 6.12
N VAL A 40 7.11 3.64 5.46
CA VAL A 40 7.02 3.12 4.09
C VAL A 40 7.91 1.90 3.87
N GLN A 41 7.46 1.00 3.01
CA GLN A 41 8.21 -0.19 2.60
C GLN A 41 8.02 -0.46 1.10
N ALA A 42 9.10 -0.84 0.42
CA ALA A 42 9.02 -1.28 -0.97
C ALA A 42 8.76 -2.78 -1.04
N PHE A 43 7.80 -3.18 -1.88
CA PHE A 43 7.49 -4.57 -2.18
C PHE A 43 7.69 -4.85 -3.67
N PHE A 44 8.17 -6.04 -3.97
CA PHE A 44 8.27 -6.57 -5.33
C PHE A 44 6.99 -7.33 -5.66
N ILE A 45 6.52 -7.24 -6.91
CA ILE A 45 5.31 -7.92 -7.39
C ILE A 45 5.71 -9.16 -8.19
N PRO A 46 5.55 -10.38 -7.62
CA PRO A 46 6.01 -11.61 -8.26
C PRO A 46 4.97 -12.27 -9.16
N SER A 47 3.70 -11.82 -9.13
CA SER A 47 2.60 -12.51 -9.82
C SER A 47 1.73 -11.58 -10.62
N GLY A 48 1.08 -12.12 -11.67
CA GLY A 48 0.16 -11.39 -12.54
C GLY A 48 -1.26 -11.20 -11.99
N SER A 49 -1.50 -11.46 -10.69
CA SER A 49 -2.85 -11.40 -10.12
C SER A 49 -3.45 -9.99 -10.08
N MET A 50 -2.63 -8.95 -10.23
CA MET A 50 -3.03 -7.53 -10.21
C MET A 50 -2.83 -6.83 -11.57
N GLU A 51 -2.63 -7.61 -12.65
CA GLU A 51 -2.58 -7.06 -14.01
C GLU A 51 -3.91 -6.35 -14.35
N LYS A 52 -3.91 -5.24 -15.05
CA LYS A 52 -2.81 -4.40 -15.61
C LYS A 52 -2.29 -3.38 -14.61
N THR A 53 -2.92 -3.28 -13.46
CA THR A 53 -2.58 -2.27 -12.45
C THR A 53 -1.15 -2.45 -11.99
N LEU A 54 -0.78 -3.68 -11.63
CA LEU A 54 0.58 -4.04 -11.24
C LEU A 54 1.05 -5.21 -12.11
N HIS A 55 2.23 -5.05 -12.71
CA HIS A 55 2.85 -6.08 -13.52
C HIS A 55 3.74 -6.99 -12.70
N GLY A 56 3.52 -8.30 -12.80
CA GLY A 56 4.36 -9.30 -12.16
C GLY A 56 4.26 -10.66 -12.84
N CYS A 57 5.37 -11.37 -12.88
CA CYS A 57 5.45 -12.75 -13.33
C CYS A 57 6.70 -13.41 -12.74
N PRO A 58 6.78 -14.76 -12.67
CA PRO A 58 7.89 -15.46 -12.02
C PRO A 58 9.26 -15.12 -12.58
N ASP A 59 9.36 -14.92 -13.91
CA ASP A 59 10.63 -14.77 -14.62
C ASP A 59 10.82 -13.37 -15.24
N CYS A 60 9.98 -12.40 -14.90
CA CYS A 60 10.11 -11.04 -15.42
C CYS A 60 10.56 -10.04 -14.36
N ARG A 61 10.93 -8.84 -14.85
CA ARG A 61 11.14 -7.69 -13.97
C ARG A 61 9.80 -7.10 -13.57
N GLY A 62 9.18 -7.70 -12.53
CA GLY A 62 7.94 -7.19 -11.95
C GLY A 62 8.07 -5.79 -11.36
N ASP A 63 6.92 -5.15 -11.18
CA ASP A 63 6.85 -3.84 -10.56
C ASP A 63 7.38 -3.87 -9.11
N ARG A 64 7.89 -2.71 -8.65
CA ARG A 64 8.13 -2.45 -7.24
C ARG A 64 7.22 -1.33 -6.79
N VAL A 65 6.48 -1.59 -5.74
CA VAL A 65 5.50 -0.64 -5.19
C VAL A 65 5.96 -0.13 -3.85
N LEU A 66 5.73 1.15 -3.61
CA LEU A 66 5.91 1.75 -2.29
C LEU A 66 4.61 1.62 -1.51
N VAL A 67 4.69 0.96 -0.36
CA VAL A 67 3.57 0.69 0.54
C VAL A 67 3.71 1.60 1.76
N GLU A 68 2.68 2.38 2.02
CA GLU A 68 2.57 3.27 3.15
C GLU A 68 1.83 2.55 4.27
N LYS A 69 2.40 2.57 5.48
CA LYS A 69 1.91 1.83 6.65
C LYS A 69 1.11 2.67 7.64
N LEU A 70 1.32 3.99 7.65
CA LEU A 70 0.80 4.87 8.69
C LEU A 70 -0.70 5.12 8.59
N SER A 71 -1.26 5.16 7.38
CA SER A 71 -2.69 5.45 7.16
C SER A 71 -3.58 4.50 7.94
N TYR A 72 -3.25 3.22 7.97
CA TYR A 72 -4.07 2.19 8.61
C TYR A 72 -3.89 2.04 10.12
N HIS A 73 -2.99 2.85 10.72
CA HIS A 73 -3.02 3.10 12.16
C HIS A 73 -4.07 4.13 12.57
N LEU A 74 -4.54 4.94 11.64
CA LEU A 74 -5.49 6.04 11.89
C LEU A 74 -6.85 5.84 11.21
N THR A 75 -6.90 5.06 10.13
CA THR A 75 -8.12 4.85 9.33
C THR A 75 -8.17 3.41 8.82
N ASP A 76 -9.38 2.87 8.72
CA ASP A 76 -9.58 1.54 8.13
C ASP A 76 -9.39 1.54 6.60
N PRO A 77 -9.00 0.38 6.01
CA PRO A 77 -8.99 0.20 4.57
C PRO A 77 -10.37 0.44 3.95
N LYS A 78 -10.39 1.02 2.75
CA LYS A 78 -11.63 1.37 2.03
C LYS A 78 -11.75 0.60 0.72
N PRO A 79 -12.97 0.36 0.22
CA PRO A 79 -13.16 -0.18 -1.13
C PRO A 79 -12.39 0.64 -2.17
N GLY A 80 -11.66 -0.05 -3.04
CA GLY A 80 -10.76 0.53 -4.04
C GLY A 80 -9.28 0.57 -3.62
N ASP A 81 -8.97 0.54 -2.32
CA ASP A 81 -7.58 0.52 -1.86
C ASP A 81 -6.84 -0.75 -2.34
N ILE A 82 -5.61 -0.60 -2.80
CA ILE A 82 -4.70 -1.71 -3.04
C ILE A 82 -3.86 -1.90 -1.79
N VAL A 83 -3.97 -3.07 -1.17
CA VAL A 83 -3.33 -3.36 0.11
C VAL A 83 -2.35 -4.52 0.02
N VAL A 84 -1.24 -4.40 0.75
CA VAL A 84 -0.37 -5.52 1.07
C VAL A 84 -0.77 -6.04 2.45
N PHE A 85 -0.94 -7.33 2.57
CA PHE A 85 -1.35 -7.98 3.80
C PHE A 85 -0.65 -9.32 3.97
N LYS A 86 -0.51 -9.77 5.22
CA LYS A 86 0.00 -11.09 5.55
C LYS A 86 -1.11 -12.12 5.40
N GLY A 87 -0.91 -13.12 4.56
CA GLY A 87 -1.83 -14.26 4.48
C GLY A 87 -1.79 -15.07 5.77
N ARG A 88 -2.98 -15.42 6.28
CA ARG A 88 -3.18 -16.22 7.49
C ARG A 88 -4.45 -17.06 7.38
N GLY A 89 -4.54 -18.12 8.18
CA GLY A 89 -5.68 -19.03 8.16
C GLY A 89 -5.79 -19.79 6.84
N ASP A 90 -6.84 -19.55 6.09
CA ASP A 90 -7.07 -20.20 4.78
C ASP A 90 -6.24 -19.57 3.65
N TRP A 91 -5.56 -18.44 3.90
CA TRP A 91 -4.69 -17.77 2.96
C TRP A 91 -3.25 -18.34 3.04
N PRO A 92 -2.49 -18.34 1.92
CA PRO A 92 -1.07 -18.71 1.93
C PRO A 92 -0.29 -17.85 2.93
N ASP A 93 0.64 -18.46 3.70
CA ASP A 93 1.48 -17.75 4.70
C ASP A 93 2.62 -16.96 4.02
N GLU A 94 2.23 -15.94 3.26
CA GLU A 94 3.12 -15.04 2.54
C GLU A 94 2.54 -13.62 2.50
N ASP A 95 3.34 -12.65 2.05
CA ASP A 95 2.85 -11.30 1.83
C ASP A 95 2.12 -11.25 0.48
N LEU A 96 0.85 -10.86 0.51
CA LEU A 96 -0.05 -10.82 -0.63
C LEU A 96 -0.45 -9.38 -0.95
N ILE A 97 -0.75 -9.11 -2.22
CA ILE A 97 -1.29 -7.82 -2.65
C ILE A 97 -2.59 -8.02 -3.40
N LYS A 98 -3.65 -7.32 -2.98
CA LYS A 98 -4.99 -7.38 -3.57
C LYS A 98 -5.69 -6.02 -3.45
N ARG A 99 -6.78 -5.88 -4.19
CA ARG A 99 -7.69 -4.72 -4.06
C ARG A 99 -8.82 -5.03 -3.10
N VAL A 100 -9.11 -4.09 -2.22
CA VAL A 100 -10.28 -4.15 -1.34
C VAL A 100 -11.55 -3.90 -2.18
N ILE A 101 -12.45 -4.85 -2.18
CA ILE A 101 -13.73 -4.79 -2.91
C ILE A 101 -14.87 -4.45 -1.97
N ALA A 102 -14.86 -5.04 -0.77
CA ALA A 102 -15.86 -4.76 0.24
C ALA A 102 -15.25 -4.84 1.65
N VAL A 103 -15.85 -4.13 2.59
CA VAL A 103 -15.43 -4.06 3.99
C VAL A 103 -16.50 -4.62 4.91
N GLY A 104 -16.18 -4.81 6.18
CA GLY A 104 -17.08 -5.37 7.18
C GLY A 104 -18.49 -4.75 7.18
N GLY A 105 -19.52 -5.59 7.20
CA GLY A 105 -20.92 -5.22 7.12
C GLY A 105 -21.50 -5.08 5.72
N GLN A 106 -20.65 -5.08 4.67
CA GLN A 106 -21.11 -5.06 3.27
C GLN A 106 -21.37 -6.49 2.76
N THR A 107 -22.33 -6.64 1.85
CA THR A 107 -22.62 -7.92 1.18
C THR A 107 -22.10 -7.86 -0.24
N VAL A 108 -21.25 -8.80 -0.61
CA VAL A 108 -20.65 -8.92 -1.94
C VAL A 108 -21.16 -10.15 -2.64
N ALA A 109 -21.43 -10.04 -3.95
CA ALA A 109 -21.86 -11.14 -4.78
C ALA A 109 -21.39 -10.96 -6.24
N CYS A 110 -21.26 -12.03 -6.95
CA CYS A 110 -21.13 -12.03 -8.40
C CYS A 110 -22.17 -12.98 -9.01
N CYS A 111 -22.86 -12.57 -10.05
CA CYS A 111 -22.73 -11.35 -10.83
C CYS A 111 -24.13 -10.81 -11.12
N ASP A 112 -24.21 -9.53 -11.46
CA ASP A 112 -25.44 -8.97 -12.03
C ASP A 112 -25.69 -9.49 -13.48
N ALA A 113 -26.73 -8.97 -14.13
CA ALA A 113 -27.07 -9.39 -15.49
C ALA A 113 -26.00 -9.03 -16.56
N GLN A 114 -25.10 -8.10 -16.24
CA GLN A 114 -23.97 -7.68 -17.08
C GLN A 114 -22.65 -8.36 -16.68
N GLY A 115 -22.67 -9.30 -15.73
CA GLY A 115 -21.47 -10.02 -15.29
C GLY A 115 -20.62 -9.26 -14.26
N ARG A 116 -21.11 -8.14 -13.69
CA ARG A 116 -20.36 -7.31 -12.76
C ARG A 116 -20.52 -7.79 -11.32
N VAL A 117 -19.46 -7.63 -10.53
CA VAL A 117 -19.51 -7.79 -9.08
C VAL A 117 -20.41 -6.72 -8.47
N THR A 118 -21.20 -7.11 -7.48
CA THR A 118 -22.09 -6.21 -6.74
C THR A 118 -21.68 -6.11 -5.29
N VAL A 119 -21.82 -4.91 -4.72
CA VAL A 119 -21.68 -4.66 -3.27
C VAL A 119 -22.97 -4.02 -2.77
N ASN A 120 -23.59 -4.62 -1.77
CA ASN A 120 -24.92 -4.23 -1.26
C ASN A 120 -25.97 -4.13 -2.39
N GLY A 121 -25.92 -5.06 -3.36
CA GLY A 121 -26.80 -5.10 -4.52
C GLY A 121 -26.52 -4.05 -5.60
N LYS A 122 -25.52 -3.19 -5.43
CA LYS A 122 -25.11 -2.18 -6.43
C LYS A 122 -23.93 -2.70 -7.23
N PRO A 123 -24.00 -2.66 -8.58
CA PRO A 123 -22.88 -3.09 -9.42
C PRO A 123 -21.68 -2.15 -9.27
N LEU A 124 -20.48 -2.74 -9.21
CA LEU A 124 -19.23 -1.98 -9.18
C LEU A 124 -18.88 -1.47 -10.59
N ASN A 125 -18.27 -0.28 -10.62
CA ASN A 125 -17.56 0.22 -11.79
C ASN A 125 -16.07 -0.06 -11.59
N GLU A 126 -15.52 -0.98 -12.39
CA GLU A 126 -14.17 -1.53 -12.20
C GLU A 126 -13.29 -1.32 -13.46
N PRO A 127 -12.90 -0.07 -13.77
CA PRO A 127 -12.12 0.23 -14.98
C PRO A 127 -10.72 -0.38 -14.97
N TYR A 128 -10.26 -0.85 -13.81
CA TYR A 128 -8.97 -1.50 -13.59
C TYR A 128 -8.96 -2.99 -13.94
N LEU A 129 -10.10 -3.60 -14.21
CA LEU A 129 -10.16 -5.01 -14.59
C LEU A 129 -9.34 -5.29 -15.85
N PHE A 130 -8.53 -6.34 -15.81
CA PHE A 130 -7.82 -6.84 -16.98
C PHE A 130 -8.61 -7.95 -17.69
N GLU A 131 -8.81 -9.07 -17.01
CA GLU A 131 -9.63 -10.18 -17.47
C GLU A 131 -10.57 -10.62 -16.36
N ASP A 132 -11.80 -10.92 -16.72
CA ASP A 132 -12.79 -11.46 -15.78
C ASP A 132 -13.24 -12.84 -16.28
N ASN A 133 -13.24 -13.80 -15.37
CA ASN A 133 -13.76 -15.14 -15.63
C ASN A 133 -15.24 -15.28 -15.26
N HIS A 134 -15.90 -14.20 -14.86
CA HIS A 134 -17.33 -14.14 -14.44
C HIS A 134 -17.71 -15.24 -13.43
N ARG A 135 -16.73 -15.64 -12.59
CA ARG A 135 -16.93 -16.68 -11.58
C ARG A 135 -17.99 -16.26 -10.58
N LYS A 136 -19.09 -16.98 -10.55
CA LYS A 136 -20.20 -16.74 -9.62
C LYS A 136 -19.79 -17.08 -8.19
N PHE A 137 -20.15 -16.21 -7.26
CA PHE A 137 -19.97 -16.41 -5.82
C PHE A 137 -20.99 -15.59 -5.03
N GLY A 138 -21.19 -15.98 -3.77
CA GLY A 138 -22.04 -15.26 -2.81
C GLY A 138 -23.53 -15.45 -3.06
N PRO A 139 -24.33 -14.61 -2.38
CA PRO A 139 -23.94 -13.44 -1.60
C PRO A 139 -23.17 -13.79 -0.31
N VAL A 140 -22.11 -13.02 -0.01
CA VAL A 140 -21.31 -13.15 1.19
C VAL A 140 -21.36 -11.82 1.96
N THR A 141 -21.85 -11.84 3.21
CA THR A 141 -21.72 -10.67 4.09
C THR A 141 -20.35 -10.69 4.76
N VAL A 142 -19.57 -9.66 4.51
CA VAL A 142 -18.22 -9.53 5.07
C VAL A 142 -18.32 -9.29 6.58
N PRO A 143 -17.71 -10.11 7.43
CA PRO A 143 -17.72 -9.92 8.87
C PRO A 143 -17.06 -8.59 9.28
N LYS A 144 -17.44 -8.01 10.42
CA LYS A 144 -16.74 -6.84 10.98
C LYS A 144 -15.25 -7.16 11.21
N GLY A 145 -14.38 -6.20 10.93
CA GLY A 145 -12.92 -6.37 11.01
C GLY A 145 -12.33 -7.25 9.90
N LYS A 146 -13.12 -7.57 8.86
CA LYS A 146 -12.66 -8.32 7.70
C LYS A 146 -12.80 -7.51 6.41
N LEU A 147 -12.04 -7.93 5.40
CA LEU A 147 -12.01 -7.36 4.05
C LEU A 147 -12.28 -8.45 3.02
N TRP A 148 -13.12 -8.16 2.06
CA TRP A 148 -13.24 -8.96 0.84
C TRP A 148 -12.31 -8.37 -0.20
N MET A 149 -11.30 -9.13 -0.59
CA MET A 149 -10.24 -8.68 -1.49
C MET A 149 -10.22 -9.52 -2.75
N MET A 150 -9.99 -8.85 -3.89
CA MET A 150 -9.86 -9.55 -5.18
C MET A 150 -8.68 -8.99 -5.97
N GLY A 151 -8.12 -9.82 -6.85
CA GLY A 151 -7.14 -9.36 -7.81
C GLY A 151 -7.80 -8.60 -8.96
N ASP A 152 -7.07 -7.71 -9.61
CA ASP A 152 -7.55 -6.98 -10.79
C ASP A 152 -7.58 -7.90 -12.04
N HIS A 153 -6.75 -8.93 -12.06
CA HIS A 153 -6.80 -10.04 -13.02
C HIS A 153 -7.66 -11.18 -12.47
N ARG A 154 -8.97 -11.03 -12.57
CA ARG A 154 -9.97 -11.94 -11.98
C ARG A 154 -9.80 -13.41 -12.40
N GLY A 155 -9.38 -13.63 -13.64
CA GLY A 155 -9.13 -14.96 -14.19
C GLY A 155 -7.89 -15.64 -13.64
N PHE A 156 -6.93 -14.88 -13.09
CA PHE A 156 -5.62 -15.35 -12.63
C PHE A 156 -5.32 -14.89 -11.18
N SER A 157 -6.33 -14.82 -10.33
CA SER A 157 -6.16 -14.41 -8.93
C SER A 157 -6.75 -15.44 -7.99
N SER A 158 -5.92 -15.97 -7.10
CA SER A 158 -6.36 -16.64 -5.89
C SER A 158 -6.60 -15.57 -4.83
N ASP A 159 -7.86 -15.44 -4.39
CA ASP A 159 -8.30 -14.32 -3.55
C ASP A 159 -9.47 -14.68 -2.63
N SER A 160 -10.24 -13.69 -2.15
CA SER A 160 -11.35 -13.96 -1.22
C SER A 160 -12.43 -14.89 -1.78
N ARG A 161 -12.47 -15.10 -3.09
CA ARG A 161 -13.37 -16.08 -3.72
C ARG A 161 -12.96 -17.54 -3.39
N ASP A 162 -11.69 -17.74 -3.05
CA ASP A 162 -11.11 -19.05 -2.70
C ASP A 162 -10.87 -19.19 -1.19
N HIS A 163 -10.43 -18.10 -0.54
CA HIS A 163 -9.91 -18.09 0.83
C HIS A 163 -10.81 -17.39 1.84
N GLY A 164 -11.93 -16.82 1.37
CA GLY A 164 -12.80 -16.01 2.24
C GLY A 164 -12.20 -14.65 2.62
N PRO A 165 -12.89 -13.90 3.50
CA PRO A 165 -12.47 -12.56 3.93
C PRO A 165 -11.20 -12.60 4.80
N ALA A 166 -10.21 -11.74 4.48
CA ALA A 166 -9.00 -11.56 5.29
C ALA A 166 -9.21 -10.59 6.46
N SER A 167 -8.36 -10.63 7.49
CA SER A 167 -8.44 -9.72 8.62
C SER A 167 -7.88 -8.33 8.29
N VAL A 168 -8.51 -7.28 8.80
CA VAL A 168 -7.95 -5.91 8.78
C VAL A 168 -6.62 -5.89 9.54
N ASP A 169 -6.49 -6.65 10.64
CA ASP A 169 -5.27 -6.71 11.45
C ASP A 169 -4.07 -7.32 10.71
N ASP A 170 -4.30 -8.06 9.62
CA ASP A 170 -3.25 -8.62 8.79
C ASP A 170 -2.74 -7.64 7.71
N VAL A 171 -3.36 -6.46 7.58
CA VAL A 171 -2.96 -5.47 6.58
C VAL A 171 -1.67 -4.79 7.00
N ILE A 172 -0.65 -4.91 6.15
CA ILE A 172 0.68 -4.30 6.33
C ILE A 172 0.63 -2.81 5.95
N GLY A 173 -0.06 -2.47 4.85
CA GLY A 173 -0.17 -1.10 4.39
C GLY A 173 -0.82 -0.95 3.02
N ARG A 174 -0.97 0.30 2.58
CA ARG A 174 -1.56 0.68 1.30
C ARG A 174 -0.48 0.90 0.25
N ALA A 175 -0.60 0.25 -0.91
CA ALA A 175 0.22 0.53 -2.06
C ALA A 175 -0.15 1.91 -2.64
N ARG A 176 0.84 2.81 -2.76
CA ARG A 176 0.62 4.20 -3.16
C ARG A 176 1.18 4.54 -4.52
N VAL A 177 2.32 3.96 -4.87
CA VAL A 177 3.02 4.32 -6.10
C VAL A 177 3.87 3.16 -6.60
N ILE A 178 3.89 2.97 -7.93
CA ILE A 178 4.87 2.12 -8.60
C ILE A 178 6.16 2.93 -8.70
N ILE A 179 7.24 2.45 -8.06
CA ILE A 179 8.54 3.14 -8.03
C ILE A 179 9.54 2.55 -9.03
N TRP A 180 9.26 1.38 -9.57
CA TRP A 180 10.10 0.69 -10.56
C TRP A 180 9.26 -0.30 -11.37
N PRO A 181 9.54 -0.48 -12.67
CA PRO A 181 10.51 0.27 -13.49
C PRO A 181 10.09 1.73 -13.72
N ILE A 182 11.04 2.61 -13.96
CA ILE A 182 10.75 4.08 -14.10
C ILE A 182 9.75 4.35 -15.22
N THR A 183 9.73 3.50 -16.26
CA THR A 183 8.77 3.59 -17.39
C THR A 183 7.32 3.28 -17.01
N ARG A 184 7.09 2.70 -15.83
CA ARG A 184 5.77 2.37 -15.28
C ARG A 184 5.45 3.11 -13.99
N MET A 185 6.27 4.11 -13.63
CA MET A 185 6.04 4.91 -12.43
C MET A 185 4.68 5.60 -12.50
N ASP A 186 3.81 5.29 -11.55
CA ASP A 186 2.44 5.82 -11.51
C ASP A 186 1.87 5.77 -10.08
N TRP A 187 0.88 6.61 -9.83
CA TRP A 187 0.16 6.63 -8.56
C TRP A 187 -0.98 5.60 -8.56
N LEU A 188 -1.16 4.90 -7.47
CA LEU A 188 -2.15 3.83 -7.30
C LEU A 188 -3.39 4.32 -6.53
N GLY A 189 -4.00 5.40 -6.97
CA GLY A 189 -5.25 5.92 -6.40
C GLY A 189 -5.13 6.77 -5.15
#